data_495e5d8b6ed5c44352924a9dac5d9bd8
#
_entry.id   495e5d8b6ed5c44352924a9dac5d9bd8
#
_cell.length_a   1.000
_cell.length_b   1.000
_cell.length_c   1.000
_cell.angle_alpha   90.00
_cell.angle_beta   90.00
_cell.angle_gamma   90.00
#
_symmetry.space_group_name_H-M   'P 1'
#
loop_
_entity.id
_entity.type
_entity.pdbx_description
1 polymer ?
#
loop_
_entity_poly.entity_id
_entity_poly.type
_entity_poly.pdbx_seq_one_letter_code
_entity_poly.pdbx_strand_id
1 'polypeptide(L)'
;MEDSIEEIGIDDKNRLYLKPSSAAFPMIYREALEVHWNEELKYLYGAEPRKWNHFDWYQHILSAASIQGCRLRISPTVSWVNISSDLQAQILGEHRAKDT
;
A
#
# COMPACT_ATOMS: atom_id res chain seq x y z
N MET A 1 10.99 -2.22 -12.34
CA MET A 1 10.77 -0.84 -11.89
C MET A 1 10.66 -0.81 -10.38
N GLU A 2 11.21 0.20 -9.77
CA GLU A 2 11.07 0.43 -8.33
C GLU A 2 10.54 1.84 -8.09
N ASP A 3 9.77 2.01 -7.01
CA ASP A 3 9.28 3.32 -6.60
C ASP A 3 9.17 3.35 -5.07
N SER A 4 9.10 4.54 -4.52
CA SER A 4 8.97 4.75 -3.08
C SER A 4 7.52 4.99 -2.70
N ILE A 5 7.15 4.53 -1.52
CA ILE A 5 5.85 4.85 -0.90
C ILE A 5 6.04 6.12 -0.08
N GLU A 6 5.37 7.18 -0.45
CA GLU A 6 5.47 8.48 0.24
C GLU A 6 4.49 8.62 1.39
N GLU A 7 3.36 7.93 1.33
CA GLU A 7 2.33 8.01 2.35
C GLU A 7 1.61 6.68 2.49
N ILE A 8 1.38 6.28 3.72
CA ILE A 8 0.58 5.09 4.07
C ILE A 8 -0.50 5.58 5.03
N GLY A 9 -1.74 5.26 4.73
CA GLY A 9 -2.82 5.74 5.57
C GLY A 9 -4.07 4.88 5.53
N ILE A 10 -5.03 5.26 6.37
CA ILE A 10 -6.37 4.69 6.40
C ILE A 10 -7.33 5.85 6.14
N ASP A 11 -8.15 5.72 5.10
CA ASP A 11 -9.07 6.79 4.72
C ASP A 11 -10.33 6.82 5.60
N ASP A 12 -11.24 7.73 5.30
CA ASP A 12 -12.48 7.93 6.06
C ASP A 12 -13.48 6.75 5.91
N LYS A 13 -13.23 5.86 4.96
CA LYS A 13 -14.00 4.62 4.78
C LYS A 13 -13.27 3.39 5.34
N ASN A 14 -12.28 3.61 6.17
CA ASN A 14 -11.48 2.56 6.82
C ASN A 14 -10.69 1.68 5.84
N ARG A 15 -10.34 2.21 4.68
CA ARG A 15 -9.56 1.49 3.68
C ARG A 15 -8.09 1.88 3.77
N LEU A 16 -7.21 0.88 3.69
CA LEU A 16 -5.77 1.15 3.63
C LEU A 16 -5.38 1.67 2.25
N TYR A 17 -4.57 2.71 2.20
CA TYR A 17 -4.02 3.22 0.95
C TYR A 17 -2.50 3.40 1.03
N LEU A 18 -1.86 3.29 -0.14
CA LEU A 18 -0.43 3.49 -0.32
C LEU A 18 -0.23 4.50 -1.45
N LYS A 19 0.48 5.58 -1.17
CA LYS A 19 0.75 6.61 -2.17
C LYS A 19 2.17 6.48 -2.71
N PRO A 20 2.33 6.04 -3.97
CA PRO A 20 3.65 5.98 -4.61
C PRO A 20 4.18 7.38 -4.92
N SER A 21 5.50 7.48 -5.04
CA SER A 21 6.15 8.75 -5.38
C SER A 21 5.84 9.20 -6.81
N SER A 22 5.98 8.30 -7.78
CA SER A 22 5.81 8.64 -9.20
C SER A 22 5.05 7.59 -10.00
N ALA A 23 5.00 6.33 -9.54
CA ALA A 23 4.33 5.28 -10.27
C ALA A 23 2.81 5.46 -10.26
N ALA A 24 2.16 5.02 -11.34
CA ALA A 24 0.70 5.02 -11.47
C ALA A 24 0.22 3.61 -11.82
N PHE A 25 -0.95 3.24 -11.33
CA PHE A 25 -1.47 1.87 -11.49
C PHE A 25 -2.92 1.86 -11.96
N PRO A 26 -3.24 2.52 -13.11
CA PRO A 26 -4.63 2.62 -13.55
C PRO A 26 -5.29 1.28 -13.88
N MET A 27 -4.49 0.24 -14.11
CA MET A 27 -4.97 -1.09 -14.47
C MET A 27 -4.79 -2.12 -13.34
N ILE A 28 -4.53 -1.68 -12.12
CA ILE A 28 -4.24 -2.58 -11.01
C ILE A 28 -5.41 -3.55 -10.72
N TYR A 29 -6.63 -3.14 -11.04
CA TYR A 29 -7.81 -3.97 -10.84
C TYR A 29 -7.75 -5.30 -11.60
N ARG A 30 -6.89 -5.40 -12.62
CA ARG A 30 -6.69 -6.65 -13.37
C ARG A 30 -5.86 -7.66 -12.60
N GLU A 31 -5.04 -7.19 -11.66
CA GLU A 31 -4.07 -8.06 -10.97
C GLU A 31 -4.59 -8.58 -9.65
N ALA A 32 -5.50 -7.85 -9.00
CA ALA A 32 -5.99 -8.22 -7.68
C ALA A 32 -7.41 -7.72 -7.47
N LEU A 33 -8.26 -8.58 -6.93
CA LEU A 33 -9.62 -8.19 -6.56
C LEU A 33 -9.60 -7.14 -5.48
N GLU A 34 -10.47 -6.14 -5.63
CA GLU A 34 -10.68 -5.08 -4.65
C GLU A 34 -9.46 -4.19 -4.39
N VAL A 35 -8.43 -4.24 -5.26
CA VAL A 35 -7.35 -3.28 -5.25
C VAL A 35 -7.61 -2.28 -6.37
N HIS A 36 -7.59 -1.00 -6.05
CA HIS A 36 -7.96 0.07 -6.96
C HIS A 36 -6.90 1.17 -6.98
N TRP A 37 -6.91 1.95 -8.06
CA TRP A 37 -6.09 3.14 -8.20
C TRP A 37 -6.98 4.37 -8.17
N ASN A 38 -6.68 5.31 -7.29
CA ASN A 38 -7.35 6.60 -7.26
C ASN A 38 -6.56 7.58 -8.13
N GLU A 39 -7.08 7.89 -9.31
CA GLU A 39 -6.40 8.75 -10.27
C GLU A 39 -6.30 10.20 -9.80
N GLU A 40 -7.24 10.65 -9.00
CA GLU A 40 -7.27 12.01 -8.49
C GLU A 40 -6.24 12.23 -7.38
N LEU A 41 -6.20 11.30 -6.41
CA LEU A 41 -5.30 11.38 -5.26
C LEU A 41 -3.98 10.64 -5.47
N LYS A 42 -3.86 9.87 -6.56
CA LYS A 42 -2.64 9.17 -6.96
C LYS A 42 -2.18 8.14 -5.91
N TYR A 43 -3.09 7.30 -5.47
CA TYR A 43 -2.73 6.22 -4.56
C TYR A 43 -3.47 4.91 -4.86
N LEU A 44 -2.87 3.79 -4.40
CA LEU A 44 -3.48 2.47 -4.39
C LEU A 44 -4.28 2.30 -3.11
N TYR A 45 -5.46 1.68 -3.19
CA TYR A 45 -6.23 1.40 -1.99
C TYR A 45 -6.94 0.05 -2.09
N GLY A 46 -7.20 -0.55 -0.92
CA GLY A 46 -7.95 -1.80 -0.83
C GLY A 46 -9.40 -1.56 -0.44
N ALA A 47 -10.09 -2.65 -0.13
CA ALA A 47 -11.45 -2.58 0.38
C ALA A 47 -11.46 -2.33 1.89
N GLU A 48 -12.62 -1.98 2.43
CA GLU A 48 -12.79 -1.94 3.87
C GLU A 48 -12.55 -3.32 4.46
N PRO A 49 -11.70 -3.44 5.50
CA PRO A 49 -11.39 -4.74 6.08
C PRO A 49 -12.62 -5.46 6.63
N ARG A 50 -12.76 -6.75 6.26
CA ARG A 50 -13.81 -7.62 6.76
C ARG A 50 -13.20 -8.90 7.33
N LYS A 51 -12.61 -9.74 6.46
CA LYS A 51 -11.89 -10.94 6.85
C LYS A 51 -10.40 -10.67 7.08
N TRP A 52 -9.87 -9.76 6.32
CA TRP A 52 -8.47 -9.34 6.41
C TRP A 52 -8.35 -8.10 7.27
N ASN A 53 -7.23 -7.99 8.00
CA ASN A 53 -6.88 -6.76 8.68
C ASN A 53 -6.14 -5.82 7.72
N HIS A 54 -5.79 -4.62 8.18
CA HIS A 54 -5.08 -3.65 7.34
C HIS A 54 -3.70 -4.14 6.90
N PHE A 55 -3.01 -4.91 7.72
CA PHE A 55 -1.71 -5.46 7.37
C PHE A 55 -1.82 -6.47 6.22
N ASP A 56 -2.85 -7.31 6.22
CA ASP A 56 -3.12 -8.23 5.11
C ASP A 56 -3.36 -7.45 3.81
N TRP A 57 -4.10 -6.36 3.87
CA TRP A 57 -4.34 -5.49 2.73
C TRP A 57 -3.05 -4.84 2.24
N TYR A 58 -2.18 -4.41 3.17
CA TYR A 58 -0.88 -3.86 2.82
C TYR A 58 -0.07 -4.86 1.98
N GLN A 59 0.04 -6.09 2.44
CA GLN A 59 0.76 -7.13 1.72
C GLN A 59 0.14 -7.44 0.36
N HIS A 60 -1.19 -7.47 0.29
CA HIS A 60 -1.91 -7.75 -0.95
C HIS A 60 -1.70 -6.64 -1.99
N ILE A 61 -1.75 -5.38 -1.57
CA ILE A 61 -1.50 -4.25 -2.46
C ILE A 61 -0.06 -4.28 -2.99
N LEU A 62 0.92 -4.54 -2.13
CA LEU A 62 2.32 -4.66 -2.56
C LEU A 62 2.50 -5.79 -3.58
N SER A 63 1.85 -6.91 -3.35
CA SER A 63 1.90 -8.06 -4.26
C SER A 63 1.31 -7.69 -5.62
N ALA A 64 0.16 -7.01 -5.64
CA ALA A 64 -0.46 -6.56 -6.88
C ALA A 64 0.44 -5.60 -7.67
N ALA A 65 1.07 -4.65 -6.98
CA ALA A 65 2.00 -3.72 -7.62
C ALA A 65 3.20 -4.46 -8.21
N SER A 66 3.71 -5.47 -7.52
CA SER A 66 4.82 -6.30 -8.00
C SER A 66 4.45 -7.05 -9.28
N ILE A 67 3.23 -7.57 -9.36
CA ILE A 67 2.73 -8.23 -10.58
C ILE A 67 2.69 -7.24 -11.75
N GLN A 68 2.37 -5.98 -11.48
CA GLN A 68 2.41 -4.91 -12.50
C GLN A 68 3.85 -4.47 -12.85
N GLY A 69 4.85 -5.11 -12.26
CA GLY A 69 6.24 -4.84 -12.56
C GLY A 69 6.87 -3.72 -11.73
N CYS A 70 6.24 -3.32 -10.64
CA CYS A 70 6.74 -2.26 -9.78
C CYS A 70 6.94 -2.75 -8.34
N ARG A 71 8.17 -2.66 -7.85
CA ARG A 71 8.49 -2.95 -6.46
C ARG A 71 8.39 -1.65 -5.68
N LEU A 72 7.46 -1.60 -4.73
CA LEU A 72 7.28 -0.44 -3.86
C LEU A 72 8.06 -0.62 -2.56
N ARG A 73 8.80 0.42 -2.19
CA ARG A 73 9.57 0.46 -0.93
C ARG A 73 9.15 1.66 -0.11
N ILE A 74 9.19 1.52 1.20
CA ILE A 74 8.85 2.63 2.10
C ILE A 74 9.93 3.69 2.02
N SER A 75 9.54 4.93 1.73
CA SER A 75 10.45 6.07 1.76
C SER A 75 10.92 6.33 3.20
N PRO A 76 12.18 6.75 3.40
CA PRO A 76 12.63 7.18 4.72
C PRO A 76 11.83 8.35 5.30
N THR A 77 11.15 9.11 4.45
CA THR A 77 10.35 10.26 4.84
C THR A 77 8.84 9.99 4.72
N VAL A 78 8.44 8.72 4.73
CA VAL A 78 7.04 8.32 4.58
C VAL A 78 6.15 8.98 5.63
N SER A 79 4.97 9.45 5.20
CA SER A 79 3.94 9.99 6.09
C SER A 79 2.98 8.88 6.51
N TRP A 80 2.63 8.85 7.79
CA TRP A 80 1.68 7.90 8.34
C TRP A 80 0.40 8.63 8.71
N VAL A 81 -0.74 8.22 8.15
CA VAL A 81 -2.03 8.88 8.35
C VAL A 81 -3.02 7.89 8.95
N ASN A 82 -3.48 8.16 10.16
CA ASN A 82 -4.41 7.29 10.89
C ASN A 82 -3.92 5.84 11.05
N ILE A 83 -2.62 5.65 11.15
CA ILE A 83 -1.99 4.35 11.33
C ILE A 83 -1.60 4.20 12.79
N SER A 84 -2.06 3.12 13.44
CA SER A 84 -1.67 2.81 14.80
C SER A 84 -0.18 2.45 14.88
N SER A 85 0.41 2.62 16.06
CA SER A 85 1.82 2.23 16.27
C SER A 85 2.03 0.74 16.05
N ASP A 86 1.04 -0.10 16.38
CA ASP A 86 1.13 -1.54 16.16
C ASP A 86 1.15 -1.88 14.67
N LEU A 87 0.28 -1.26 13.88
CA LEU A 87 0.25 -1.49 12.44
C LEU A 87 1.52 -0.96 11.78
N GLN A 88 2.00 0.20 12.20
CA GLN A 88 3.25 0.76 11.71
C GLN A 88 4.42 -0.20 11.97
N ALA A 89 4.49 -0.77 13.17
CA ALA A 89 5.53 -1.74 13.52
C ALA A 89 5.45 -3.00 12.66
N GLN A 90 4.25 -3.51 12.39
CA GLN A 90 4.05 -4.66 11.52
C GLN A 90 4.55 -4.38 10.10
N ILE A 91 4.17 -3.23 9.54
CA ILE A 91 4.57 -2.83 8.18
C ILE A 91 6.08 -2.68 8.08
N LEU A 92 6.71 -2.00 9.03
CA LEU A 92 8.16 -1.80 9.04
C LEU A 92 8.90 -3.12 9.25
N GLY A 93 8.37 -4.00 10.08
CA GLY A 93 8.95 -5.33 10.31
C GLY A 93 8.95 -6.19 9.04
N GLU A 94 7.87 -6.15 8.27
CA GLU A 94 7.79 -6.86 6.99
C GLU A 94 8.85 -6.39 6.00
N HIS A 95 9.03 -5.07 5.89
CA HIS A 95 10.06 -4.51 5.00
C HIS A 95 11.47 -4.90 5.42
N ARG A 96 11.77 -4.90 6.72
CA ARG A 96 13.08 -5.34 7.21
C ARG A 96 13.35 -6.81 6.90
N ALA A 97 12.34 -7.65 7.04
CA ALA A 97 12.47 -9.08 6.74
C ALA A 97 12.76 -9.31 5.25
N LYS A 98 12.20 -8.49 4.38
CA LYS A 98 12.44 -8.61 2.93
C LYS A 98 13.75 -8.01 2.48
N ASP A 99 14.29 -7.04 3.21
CA ASP A 99 15.56 -6.37 2.88
C ASP A 99 16.79 -7.15 3.34
N THR A 100 16.59 -8.16 4.15
CA THR A 100 17.67 -9.06 4.57
C THR A 100 17.60 -10.36 3.77
#